data_757959d81eb25cd3e0d9388fbf101746
#
_entry.id   757959d81eb25cd3e0d9388fbf101746
#
_cell.length_a   1.000
_cell.length_b   1.000
_cell.length_c   1.000
_cell.angle_alpha   90.00
_cell.angle_beta   90.00
_cell.angle_gamma   90.00
#
_symmetry.space_group_name_H-M   'P 1'
#
loop_
_entity.id
_entity.type
_entity.pdbx_description
1 polymer ?
#
loop_
_entity_poly.entity_id
_entity_poly.type
_entity_poly.pdbx_seq_one_letter_code
_entity_poly.pdbx_strand_id
1 'polypeptide(L)'
;MQKRNHMRNLITFLAVFLTSLALVASLLPLPATRAGAAPVDKRKPGLYWTFETDKGKISCKLFEAEAPVTVHTMVGLAIGKISYIHPETKQVERKKFFDGLIFDRVIPGVMIQGGDLLGTGVGHPEGPGFPYKSEIAPSLKFDAPGRLAMANSGPDTNDTHFFITEAAYPSFTGKYTIWGQCENADVVKAIAQVPRDAGDTPATPVHIQHVIIERVGPAPADAPEALPPDAPAK
;
A
#
# COMPACT_ATOMS: atom_id res chain seq x y z
N MET A 1 -40.16 65.24 53.31
CA MET A 1 -39.82 63.90 52.91
C MET A 1 -39.63 63.79 51.38
N GLN A 2 -39.09 64.83 50.73
CA GLN A 2 -39.07 64.98 49.28
C GLN A 2 -37.71 65.40 48.68
N LYS A 3 -36.66 65.51 49.47
CA LYS A 3 -35.31 65.87 49.02
C LYS A 3 -34.29 64.76 48.88
N ARG A 4 -34.65 63.53 49.22
CA ARG A 4 -33.72 62.36 49.15
C ARG A 4 -33.77 61.59 47.86
N ASN A 5 -34.76 61.82 46.98
CA ASN A 5 -34.92 61.05 45.77
C ASN A 5 -34.26 61.64 44.51
N HIS A 6 -33.90 62.95 44.55
CA HIS A 6 -33.25 63.59 43.38
C HIS A 6 -31.74 63.32 43.29
N MET A 7 -31.10 62.92 44.37
CA MET A 7 -29.66 62.72 44.40
C MET A 7 -29.26 61.26 43.99
N ARG A 8 -30.21 60.27 44.03
CA ARG A 8 -29.99 58.95 43.63
C ARG A 8 -30.08 58.74 42.10
N ASN A 9 -30.83 59.56 41.38
CA ASN A 9 -31.00 59.43 39.93
C ASN A 9 -29.90 60.17 39.14
N LEU A 10 -29.13 61.07 39.78
CA LEU A 10 -28.04 61.76 39.09
C LEU A 10 -26.74 60.93 39.04
N ILE A 11 -26.57 59.98 39.96
CA ILE A 11 -25.39 59.06 40.00
C ILE A 11 -25.56 57.93 39.06
N THR A 12 -26.80 57.52 38.74
CA THR A 12 -27.09 56.39 37.84
C THR A 12 -26.94 56.80 36.36
N PHE A 13 -27.07 58.07 36.00
CA PHE A 13 -26.90 58.47 34.60
C PHE A 13 -25.45 58.78 34.19
N LEU A 14 -24.53 58.94 35.14
CA LEU A 14 -23.12 59.20 34.83
C LEU A 14 -22.28 57.94 34.71
N ALA A 15 -22.84 56.78 35.10
CA ALA A 15 -22.14 55.51 35.03
C ALA A 15 -22.39 54.75 33.72
N VAL A 16 -23.34 55.18 32.89
CA VAL A 16 -23.70 54.49 31.63
C VAL A 16 -22.97 55.04 30.39
N PHE A 17 -22.32 56.21 30.51
CA PHE A 17 -21.64 56.84 29.38
C PHE A 17 -20.14 56.64 29.30
N LEU A 18 -19.54 55.83 30.19
CA LEU A 18 -18.09 55.57 30.22
C LEU A 18 -17.69 54.13 29.87
N THR A 19 -18.62 53.29 29.41
CA THR A 19 -18.30 51.89 29.04
C THR A 19 -18.45 51.53 27.57
N SER A 20 -18.64 52.53 26.69
CA SER A 20 -18.82 52.26 25.23
C SER A 20 -17.62 52.68 24.37
N LEU A 21 -16.43 52.84 24.94
CA LEU A 21 -15.25 53.23 24.16
C LEU A 21 -14.04 52.33 24.47
N ALA A 22 -14.18 51.04 24.35
CA ALA A 22 -13.01 50.14 24.31
C ALA A 22 -13.40 48.73 23.85
N LEU A 23 -13.83 48.53 22.63
CA LEU A 23 -13.72 47.24 21.94
C LEU A 23 -13.75 47.39 20.42
N VAL A 24 -12.86 48.25 19.90
CA VAL A 24 -12.35 48.04 18.55
C VAL A 24 -11.06 47.26 18.75
N ALA A 25 -11.19 45.98 19.17
CA ALA A 25 -10.11 45.07 19.14
C ALA A 25 -9.81 44.77 17.65
N SER A 26 -8.69 45.29 17.21
CA SER A 26 -8.01 45.02 15.97
C SER A 26 -8.16 43.57 15.55
N LEU A 27 -9.01 43.29 14.54
CA LEU A 27 -8.90 42.12 13.71
C LEU A 27 -7.63 42.28 12.85
N LEU A 28 -6.47 42.03 13.45
CA LEU A 28 -5.28 41.76 12.67
C LEU A 28 -5.54 40.43 11.98
N PRO A 29 -5.46 40.35 10.64
CA PRO A 29 -5.54 39.07 9.94
C PRO A 29 -4.38 38.22 10.46
N LEU A 30 -4.72 37.06 11.06
CA LEU A 30 -3.74 36.03 11.36
C LEU A 30 -2.96 35.74 10.06
N PRO A 31 -1.62 35.72 10.11
CA PRO A 31 -0.85 35.31 8.93
C PRO A 31 -1.35 33.96 8.50
N ALA A 32 -1.92 33.87 7.30
CA ALA A 32 -2.26 32.61 6.66
C ALA A 32 -0.98 31.77 6.63
N THR A 33 -0.91 30.76 7.47
CA THR A 33 0.18 29.79 7.46
C THR A 33 0.15 29.19 6.06
N ARG A 34 1.09 29.62 5.22
CA ARG A 34 1.26 29.09 3.88
C ARG A 34 1.54 27.61 4.08
N ALA A 35 0.55 26.75 3.83
CA ALA A 35 0.75 25.31 3.81
C ALA A 35 1.94 25.07 2.89
N GLY A 36 3.05 24.62 3.47
CA GLY A 36 4.23 24.29 2.69
C GLY A 36 3.80 23.31 1.61
N ALA A 37 4.11 23.61 0.35
CA ALA A 37 3.85 22.68 -0.74
C ALA A 37 4.43 21.31 -0.34
N ALA A 38 3.61 20.27 -0.38
CA ALA A 38 4.07 18.92 -0.14
C ALA A 38 5.30 18.65 -1.03
N PRO A 39 6.30 17.91 -0.54
CA PRO A 39 7.46 17.57 -1.33
C PRO A 39 7.03 16.99 -2.68
N VAL A 40 7.51 17.56 -3.77
CA VAL A 40 7.21 17.03 -5.11
C VAL A 40 7.81 15.63 -5.21
N ASP A 41 6.98 14.62 -5.40
CA ASP A 41 7.43 13.26 -5.64
C ASP A 41 8.18 13.22 -6.98
N LYS A 42 9.45 12.82 -6.94
CA LYS A 42 10.32 12.76 -8.11
C LYS A 42 10.22 11.46 -8.90
N ARG A 43 9.43 10.49 -8.39
CA ARG A 43 9.20 9.23 -9.10
C ARG A 43 8.45 9.49 -10.43
N LYS A 44 8.66 8.63 -11.41
CA LYS A 44 7.91 8.68 -12.67
C LYS A 44 6.41 8.40 -12.41
N PRO A 45 5.49 8.99 -13.19
CA PRO A 45 4.08 8.66 -13.08
C PRO A 45 3.84 7.15 -13.15
N GLY A 46 2.95 6.65 -12.30
CA GLY A 46 2.61 5.22 -12.20
C GLY A 46 1.98 4.85 -10.87
N LEU A 47 1.61 3.59 -10.76
CA LEU A 47 1.16 2.97 -9.51
C LEU A 47 2.35 2.30 -8.84
N TYR A 48 2.49 2.52 -7.55
CA TYR A 48 3.60 2.01 -6.75
C TYR A 48 3.09 1.15 -5.62
N TRP A 49 3.84 0.08 -5.36
CA TRP A 49 3.69 -0.83 -4.25
C TRP A 49 4.94 -0.77 -3.39
N THR A 50 4.81 -0.40 -2.13
CA THR A 50 5.94 -0.39 -1.20
C THR A 50 5.72 -1.40 -0.09
N PHE A 51 6.61 -2.38 0.00
CA PHE A 51 6.69 -3.27 1.16
C PHE A 51 7.50 -2.58 2.26
N GLU A 52 6.90 -2.40 3.43
CA GLU A 52 7.61 -2.07 4.66
C GLU A 52 7.93 -3.37 5.39
N THR A 53 9.22 -3.67 5.54
CA THR A 53 9.68 -4.96 6.09
C THR A 53 10.61 -4.76 7.28
N ASP A 54 10.88 -5.84 8.02
CA ASP A 54 11.86 -5.86 9.11
C ASP A 54 13.29 -5.52 8.66
N LYS A 55 13.57 -5.59 7.36
CA LYS A 55 14.88 -5.32 6.75
C LYS A 55 14.95 -4.00 5.99
N GLY A 56 13.84 -3.27 5.89
CA GLY A 56 13.75 -2.01 5.16
C GLY A 56 12.61 -1.98 4.16
N LYS A 57 12.57 -0.93 3.34
CA LYS A 57 11.51 -0.73 2.36
C LYS A 57 11.94 -1.21 0.98
N ILE A 58 11.02 -1.88 0.27
CA ILE A 58 11.17 -2.26 -1.13
C ILE A 58 10.04 -1.56 -1.89
N SER A 59 10.38 -0.62 -2.78
CA SER A 59 9.41 0.11 -3.59
C SER A 59 9.40 -0.43 -5.01
N CYS A 60 8.24 -0.76 -5.54
CA CYS A 60 8.06 -1.37 -6.85
C CYS A 60 7.09 -0.53 -7.70
N LYS A 61 7.49 -0.15 -8.90
CA LYS A 61 6.57 0.39 -9.90
C LYS A 61 5.81 -0.76 -10.54
N LEU A 62 4.47 -0.68 -10.58
CA LEU A 62 3.62 -1.72 -11.14
C LEU A 62 3.43 -1.54 -12.65
N PHE A 63 3.23 -2.65 -13.36
CA PHE A 63 3.01 -2.73 -14.80
C PHE A 63 1.53 -2.95 -15.10
N GLU A 64 0.73 -1.88 -14.93
CA GLU A 64 -0.73 -1.91 -15.05
C GLU A 64 -1.21 -2.30 -16.45
N ALA A 65 -0.47 -1.93 -17.49
CA ALA A 65 -0.83 -2.24 -18.88
C ALA A 65 -0.47 -3.68 -19.28
N GLU A 66 0.64 -4.20 -18.74
CA GLU A 66 1.18 -5.52 -19.10
C GLU A 66 0.58 -6.66 -18.28
N ALA A 67 0.11 -6.36 -17.05
CA ALA A 67 -0.48 -7.35 -16.14
C ALA A 67 -1.70 -6.76 -15.40
N PRO A 68 -2.75 -6.32 -16.13
CA PRO A 68 -3.88 -5.59 -15.53
C PRO A 68 -4.66 -6.41 -14.51
N VAL A 69 -4.91 -7.69 -14.74
CA VAL A 69 -5.66 -8.55 -13.82
C VAL A 69 -4.86 -8.78 -12.54
N THR A 70 -3.57 -9.09 -12.68
CA THR A 70 -2.66 -9.30 -11.54
C THR A 70 -2.55 -8.05 -10.69
N VAL A 71 -2.26 -6.89 -11.32
CA VAL A 71 -2.15 -5.62 -10.59
C VAL A 71 -3.45 -5.28 -9.87
N HIS A 72 -4.59 -5.43 -10.56
CA HIS A 72 -5.91 -5.19 -9.97
C HIS A 72 -6.16 -6.10 -8.74
N THR A 73 -5.94 -7.40 -8.88
CA THR A 73 -6.15 -8.39 -7.81
C THR A 73 -5.25 -8.11 -6.62
N MET A 74 -3.95 -7.99 -6.86
CA MET A 74 -2.97 -7.81 -5.79
C MET A 74 -3.16 -6.49 -5.05
N VAL A 75 -3.38 -5.39 -5.77
CA VAL A 75 -3.68 -4.08 -5.18
C VAL A 75 -4.99 -4.11 -4.39
N GLY A 76 -6.04 -4.73 -4.94
CA GLY A 76 -7.32 -4.86 -4.25
C GLY A 76 -7.24 -5.62 -2.93
N LEU A 77 -6.44 -6.69 -2.89
CA LEU A 77 -6.11 -7.43 -1.67
C LEU A 77 -5.29 -6.58 -0.69
N ALA A 78 -4.26 -5.89 -1.19
CA ALA A 78 -3.38 -5.06 -0.35
C ALA A 78 -4.13 -3.94 0.39
N ILE A 79 -5.14 -3.35 -0.25
CA ILE A 79 -5.95 -2.27 0.35
C ILE A 79 -7.24 -2.78 1.03
N GLY A 80 -7.46 -4.11 1.05
CA GLY A 80 -8.63 -4.73 1.69
C GLY A 80 -9.94 -4.51 0.93
N LYS A 81 -9.91 -4.35 -0.39
CA LYS A 81 -11.12 -4.19 -1.23
C LYS A 81 -11.59 -5.48 -1.89
N ILE A 82 -10.74 -6.49 -1.98
CA ILE A 82 -11.10 -7.82 -2.48
C ILE A 82 -11.24 -8.76 -1.27
N SER A 83 -12.33 -9.54 -1.28
CA SER A 83 -12.57 -10.59 -0.28
C SER A 83 -11.94 -11.90 -0.75
N TYR A 84 -11.54 -12.72 0.20
CA TYR A 84 -11.02 -14.07 -0.02
C TYR A 84 -11.57 -15.02 1.05
N ILE A 85 -11.47 -16.32 0.80
CA ILE A 85 -11.82 -17.35 1.78
C ILE A 85 -10.51 -17.84 2.41
N HIS A 86 -10.42 -17.74 3.72
CA HIS A 86 -9.27 -18.23 4.47
C HIS A 86 -9.17 -19.75 4.35
N PRO A 87 -8.01 -20.32 3.95
CA PRO A 87 -7.91 -21.75 3.60
C PRO A 87 -8.19 -22.71 4.79
N GLU A 88 -7.89 -22.32 6.02
CA GLU A 88 -8.13 -23.12 7.20
C GLU A 88 -9.51 -22.87 7.82
N THR A 89 -9.85 -21.61 8.09
CA THR A 89 -11.08 -21.26 8.80
C THR A 89 -12.32 -21.32 7.93
N LYS A 90 -12.15 -21.31 6.59
CA LYS A 90 -13.21 -21.25 5.57
C LYS A 90 -14.11 -20.01 5.70
N GLN A 91 -13.64 -18.99 6.41
CA GLN A 91 -14.36 -17.74 6.56
C GLN A 91 -14.01 -16.79 5.42
N VAL A 92 -15.01 -16.02 4.99
CA VAL A 92 -14.77 -14.91 4.06
C VAL A 92 -14.12 -13.78 4.84
N GLU A 93 -12.96 -13.36 4.41
CA GLU A 93 -12.21 -12.25 4.97
C GLU A 93 -12.09 -11.11 3.97
N ARG A 94 -12.10 -9.88 4.50
CA ARG A 94 -11.88 -8.65 3.74
C ARG A 94 -11.06 -7.68 4.60
N LYS A 95 -9.76 -7.79 4.48
CA LYS A 95 -8.78 -6.96 5.21
C LYS A 95 -7.56 -6.73 4.33
N LYS A 96 -6.63 -5.90 4.77
CA LYS A 96 -5.33 -5.76 4.11
C LYS A 96 -4.61 -7.11 4.17
N PHE A 97 -4.55 -7.79 3.02
CA PHE A 97 -4.13 -9.18 2.93
C PHE A 97 -2.67 -9.39 3.33
N PHE A 98 -1.78 -8.50 2.89
CA PHE A 98 -0.33 -8.70 3.01
C PHE A 98 0.28 -8.20 4.31
N ASP A 99 -0.45 -7.39 5.09
CA ASP A 99 0.05 -6.84 6.35
C ASP A 99 0.23 -7.98 7.38
N GLY A 100 1.45 -8.13 7.89
CA GLY A 100 1.81 -9.17 8.86
C GLY A 100 2.26 -10.50 8.24
N LEU A 101 2.14 -10.70 6.92
CA LEU A 101 2.68 -11.89 6.27
C LEU A 101 4.21 -11.90 6.32
N ILE A 102 4.80 -13.06 6.01
CA ILE A 102 6.24 -13.25 5.97
C ILE A 102 6.74 -13.53 4.55
N PHE A 103 8.02 -13.39 4.34
CA PHE A 103 8.68 -14.05 3.22
C PHE A 103 8.90 -15.51 3.63
N ASP A 104 8.12 -16.39 3.05
CA ASP A 104 8.07 -17.83 3.38
C ASP A 104 9.21 -18.64 2.74
N ARG A 105 9.81 -18.10 1.66
CA ARG A 105 10.92 -18.76 0.97
C ARG A 105 11.96 -17.76 0.49
N VAL A 106 13.24 -18.04 0.75
CA VAL A 106 14.36 -17.19 0.32
C VAL A 106 15.48 -18.02 -0.29
N ILE A 107 15.92 -17.64 -1.51
CA ILE A 107 16.99 -18.34 -2.23
C ILE A 107 18.04 -17.30 -2.62
N PRO A 108 19.21 -17.26 -1.93
CA PRO A 108 20.30 -16.37 -2.29
C PRO A 108 20.70 -16.46 -3.74
N GLY A 109 20.90 -15.31 -4.39
CA GLY A 109 21.24 -15.21 -5.80
C GLY A 109 20.06 -15.43 -6.76
N VAL A 110 18.86 -15.76 -6.25
CA VAL A 110 17.68 -16.03 -7.06
C VAL A 110 16.54 -15.09 -6.71
N MET A 111 15.89 -15.25 -5.55
CA MET A 111 14.66 -14.52 -5.22
C MET A 111 14.30 -14.60 -3.74
N ILE A 112 13.37 -13.72 -3.34
CA ILE A 112 12.58 -13.82 -2.12
C ILE A 112 11.12 -14.01 -2.49
N GLN A 113 10.39 -14.89 -1.80
CA GLN A 113 8.98 -15.21 -2.05
C GLN A 113 8.16 -14.94 -0.80
N GLY A 114 6.94 -14.46 -0.99
CA GLY A 114 5.94 -14.25 0.05
C GLY A 114 4.54 -14.25 -0.54
N GLY A 115 3.54 -13.87 0.28
CA GLY A 115 2.14 -13.85 -0.14
C GLY A 115 1.37 -15.10 0.26
N ASP A 116 2.02 -16.03 0.98
CA ASP A 116 1.37 -17.16 1.62
C ASP A 116 0.64 -16.71 2.90
N LEU A 117 -0.66 -16.94 2.95
CA LEU A 117 -1.50 -16.56 4.09
C LEU A 117 -1.15 -17.33 5.37
N LEU A 118 -0.61 -18.53 5.25
CA LEU A 118 -0.24 -19.39 6.37
C LEU A 118 1.27 -19.36 6.67
N GLY A 119 2.08 -18.80 5.78
CA GLY A 119 3.54 -18.75 5.92
C GLY A 119 4.21 -20.13 5.77
N THR A 120 3.55 -21.09 5.14
CA THR A 120 3.98 -22.49 5.00
C THR A 120 4.50 -22.82 3.59
N GLY A 121 4.35 -21.90 2.65
CA GLY A 121 4.61 -22.09 1.22
C GLY A 121 3.44 -22.71 0.44
N VAL A 122 2.32 -23.04 1.11
CA VAL A 122 1.16 -23.71 0.50
C VAL A 122 -0.18 -23.12 0.97
N GLY A 123 -0.19 -21.98 1.64
CA GLY A 123 -1.38 -21.31 2.19
C GLY A 123 -2.11 -20.46 1.17
N HIS A 124 -2.69 -21.09 0.15
CA HIS A 124 -3.43 -20.43 -0.92
C HIS A 124 -4.79 -19.91 -0.44
N PRO A 125 -5.15 -18.65 -0.71
CA PRO A 125 -6.52 -18.20 -0.49
C PRO A 125 -7.48 -18.93 -1.43
N GLU A 126 -8.70 -19.14 -0.96
CA GLU A 126 -9.76 -19.75 -1.75
C GLU A 126 -10.81 -18.70 -2.17
N GLY A 127 -11.69 -19.08 -3.07
CA GLY A 127 -12.85 -18.28 -3.44
C GLY A 127 -12.82 -17.75 -4.88
N PRO A 128 -13.83 -16.95 -5.23
CA PRO A 128 -13.93 -16.39 -6.58
C PRO A 128 -12.69 -15.57 -6.92
N GLY A 129 -12.14 -15.80 -8.13
CA GLY A 129 -10.95 -15.11 -8.61
C GLY A 129 -9.64 -15.82 -8.34
N PHE A 130 -9.65 -16.98 -7.65
CA PHE A 130 -8.47 -17.82 -7.44
C PHE A 130 -8.70 -19.26 -7.91
N PRO A 131 -7.72 -19.90 -8.55
CA PRO A 131 -6.56 -19.27 -9.18
C PRO A 131 -6.95 -18.46 -10.41
N TYR A 132 -6.05 -17.56 -10.89
CA TYR A 132 -6.27 -16.77 -12.09
C TYR A 132 -5.17 -16.95 -13.14
N LYS A 133 -5.47 -16.52 -14.36
CA LYS A 133 -4.63 -16.74 -15.55
C LYS A 133 -3.31 -15.97 -15.48
N SER A 134 -2.29 -16.57 -16.09
CA SER A 134 -1.00 -15.91 -16.30
C SER A 134 -1.09 -14.83 -17.36
N GLU A 135 -0.47 -13.68 -17.11
CA GLU A 135 -0.35 -12.54 -18.03
C GLU A 135 1.10 -12.43 -18.49
N ILE A 136 1.44 -13.14 -19.57
CA ILE A 136 2.80 -13.21 -20.09
C ILE A 136 2.98 -12.14 -21.17
N ALA A 137 3.50 -10.97 -20.78
CA ALA A 137 3.82 -9.90 -21.71
C ALA A 137 5.17 -10.14 -22.41
N PRO A 138 5.23 -10.21 -23.75
CA PRO A 138 6.47 -10.50 -24.50
C PRO A 138 7.59 -9.46 -24.28
N SER A 139 7.20 -8.22 -23.90
CA SER A 139 8.13 -7.13 -23.61
C SER A 139 8.85 -7.27 -22.27
N LEU A 140 8.31 -8.06 -21.34
CA LEU A 140 8.86 -8.23 -19.99
C LEU A 140 9.71 -9.49 -19.91
N LYS A 141 10.93 -9.33 -19.38
CA LYS A 141 11.90 -10.42 -19.25
C LYS A 141 12.53 -10.36 -17.85
N PHE A 142 13.01 -11.51 -17.38
CA PHE A 142 13.80 -11.60 -16.15
C PHE A 142 15.29 -11.32 -16.44
N ASP A 143 15.57 -10.19 -17.04
CA ASP A 143 16.90 -9.73 -17.49
C ASP A 143 17.59 -8.79 -16.50
N ALA A 144 16.92 -8.46 -15.39
CA ALA A 144 17.44 -7.59 -14.36
C ALA A 144 16.97 -8.06 -12.97
N PRO A 145 17.68 -7.66 -11.88
CA PRO A 145 17.18 -7.85 -10.51
C PRO A 145 15.93 -7.00 -10.26
N GLY A 146 15.19 -7.36 -9.20
CA GLY A 146 14.02 -6.61 -8.75
C GLY A 146 12.75 -6.84 -9.58
N ARG A 147 12.70 -7.88 -10.44
CA ARG A 147 11.44 -8.25 -11.09
C ARG A 147 10.46 -8.79 -10.06
N LEU A 148 9.32 -8.11 -9.92
CA LEU A 148 8.20 -8.54 -9.09
C LEU A 148 7.27 -9.38 -9.96
N ALA A 149 7.11 -10.64 -9.59
CA ALA A 149 6.38 -11.62 -10.40
C ALA A 149 5.51 -12.53 -9.54
N MET A 150 4.50 -13.17 -10.16
CA MET A 150 3.66 -14.17 -9.50
C MET A 150 4.38 -15.49 -9.44
N ALA A 151 4.41 -16.13 -8.27
CA ALA A 151 4.71 -17.54 -8.18
C ALA A 151 3.48 -18.35 -8.63
N ASN A 152 3.71 -19.54 -9.21
CA ASN A 152 2.64 -20.42 -9.65
C ASN A 152 3.09 -21.89 -9.62
N SER A 153 2.13 -22.80 -9.68
CA SER A 153 2.34 -24.26 -9.80
C SER A 153 2.18 -24.76 -11.24
N GLY A 154 2.35 -23.89 -12.22
CA GLY A 154 2.17 -24.13 -13.65
C GLY A 154 1.35 -23.03 -14.29
N PRO A 155 1.12 -23.07 -15.60
CA PRO A 155 0.34 -22.05 -16.31
C PRO A 155 -1.04 -21.85 -15.69
N ASP A 156 -1.46 -20.58 -15.57
CA ASP A 156 -2.82 -20.19 -15.12
C ASP A 156 -3.18 -20.63 -13.69
N THR A 157 -2.18 -20.75 -12.81
CA THR A 157 -2.37 -21.08 -11.39
C THR A 157 -1.88 -19.99 -10.46
N ASN A 158 -1.98 -18.73 -10.89
CA ASN A 158 -1.61 -17.59 -10.03
C ASN A 158 -2.63 -17.42 -8.92
N ASP A 159 -2.14 -17.02 -7.76
CA ASP A 159 -2.96 -16.65 -6.60
C ASP A 159 -2.42 -15.38 -5.89
N THR A 160 -1.97 -15.47 -4.64
CA THR A 160 -1.39 -14.35 -3.90
C THR A 160 0.12 -14.46 -3.73
N HIS A 161 0.69 -15.63 -4.06
CA HIS A 161 2.12 -15.82 -3.94
C HIS A 161 2.88 -15.03 -4.99
N PHE A 162 3.84 -14.27 -4.54
CA PHE A 162 4.71 -13.46 -5.39
C PHE A 162 6.18 -13.71 -5.06
N PHE A 163 7.07 -13.35 -5.96
CA PHE A 163 8.49 -13.30 -5.68
C PHE A 163 9.14 -12.04 -6.27
N ILE A 164 10.27 -11.66 -5.68
CA ILE A 164 11.12 -10.56 -6.17
C ILE A 164 12.49 -11.13 -6.46
N THR A 165 12.99 -10.97 -7.69
CA THR A 165 14.30 -11.52 -8.08
C THR A 165 15.45 -10.72 -7.46
N GLU A 166 16.44 -11.42 -6.90
CA GLU A 166 17.70 -10.81 -6.43
C GLU A 166 18.65 -10.50 -7.60
N ALA A 167 18.60 -11.31 -8.66
CA ALA A 167 19.45 -11.19 -9.84
C ALA A 167 18.64 -11.38 -11.14
N ALA A 168 19.27 -11.19 -12.30
CA ALA A 168 18.68 -11.58 -13.56
C ALA A 168 18.54 -13.11 -13.64
N TYR A 169 17.37 -13.60 -14.13
CA TYR A 169 17.06 -15.02 -14.23
C TYR A 169 16.32 -15.33 -15.53
N PRO A 170 17.02 -15.27 -16.70
CA PRO A 170 16.38 -15.37 -18.02
C PRO A 170 15.55 -16.63 -18.24
N SER A 171 15.87 -17.74 -17.55
CA SER A 171 15.12 -19.01 -17.64
C SER A 171 13.69 -18.94 -17.08
N PHE A 172 13.33 -17.87 -16.33
CA PHE A 172 11.98 -17.60 -15.84
C PHE A 172 11.11 -16.88 -16.87
N THR A 173 11.73 -16.26 -17.86
CA THR A 173 11.01 -15.51 -18.90
C THR A 173 9.99 -16.39 -19.62
N GLY A 174 8.76 -15.90 -19.77
CA GLY A 174 7.66 -16.63 -20.39
C GLY A 174 6.96 -17.65 -19.51
N LYS A 175 7.39 -17.83 -18.24
CA LYS A 175 6.79 -18.79 -17.31
C LYS A 175 5.98 -18.13 -16.19
N TYR A 176 6.36 -16.91 -15.81
CA TYR A 176 5.77 -16.20 -14.68
C TYR A 176 5.28 -14.82 -15.11
N THR A 177 4.14 -14.39 -14.59
CA THR A 177 3.61 -13.04 -14.78
C THR A 177 4.50 -12.04 -14.07
N ILE A 178 5.21 -11.19 -14.83
CA ILE A 178 5.92 -10.03 -14.28
C ILE A 178 4.93 -8.87 -14.18
N TRP A 179 4.71 -8.35 -12.99
CA TRP A 179 3.73 -7.30 -12.77
C TRP A 179 4.31 -6.04 -12.12
N GLY A 180 5.64 -6.00 -11.90
CA GLY A 180 6.33 -4.82 -11.40
C GLY A 180 7.84 -4.89 -11.50
N GLN A 181 8.47 -3.75 -11.26
CA GLN A 181 9.91 -3.58 -11.11
C GLN A 181 10.20 -2.89 -9.79
N CYS A 182 10.94 -3.57 -8.92
CA CYS A 182 11.33 -3.06 -7.62
C CYS A 182 12.69 -2.35 -7.67
N GLU A 183 12.81 -1.34 -6.87
CA GLU A 183 14.04 -0.66 -6.48
C GLU A 183 14.52 -1.25 -5.13
N ASN A 184 15.65 -0.73 -4.59
CA ASN A 184 16.21 -1.18 -3.30
C ASN A 184 16.68 -2.65 -3.33
N ALA A 185 17.43 -3.01 -4.35
CA ALA A 185 17.98 -4.37 -4.53
C ALA A 185 18.83 -4.85 -3.34
N ASP A 186 19.41 -3.95 -2.58
CA ASP A 186 20.14 -4.20 -1.34
C ASP A 186 19.25 -4.78 -0.24
N VAL A 187 18.01 -4.29 -0.11
CA VAL A 187 17.03 -4.84 0.85
C VAL A 187 16.58 -6.23 0.41
N VAL A 188 16.28 -6.43 -0.89
CA VAL A 188 15.95 -7.75 -1.44
C VAL A 188 17.07 -8.74 -1.15
N LYS A 189 18.31 -8.34 -1.40
CA LYS A 189 19.49 -9.15 -1.10
C LYS A 189 19.63 -9.46 0.38
N ALA A 190 19.42 -8.46 1.25
CA ALA A 190 19.51 -8.67 2.71
C ALA A 190 18.46 -9.67 3.21
N ILE A 191 17.27 -9.73 2.59
CA ILE A 191 16.23 -10.72 2.90
C ILE A 191 16.63 -12.09 2.31
N ALA A 192 17.09 -12.15 1.07
CA ALA A 192 17.46 -13.39 0.42
C ALA A 192 18.59 -14.16 1.15
N GLN A 193 19.44 -13.42 1.88
CA GLN A 193 20.61 -13.97 2.56
C GLN A 193 20.42 -14.27 4.06
N VAL A 194 19.21 -14.18 4.59
CA VAL A 194 18.98 -14.61 5.97
C VAL A 194 19.24 -16.13 6.13
N PRO A 195 19.66 -16.60 7.31
CA PRO A 195 19.73 -18.03 7.59
C PRO A 195 18.41 -18.73 7.28
N ARG A 196 18.47 -19.86 6.61
CA ARG A 196 17.31 -20.64 6.19
C ARG A 196 17.53 -22.13 6.40
N ASP A 197 16.46 -22.89 6.42
CA ASP A 197 16.50 -24.37 6.46
C ASP A 197 16.74 -25.00 5.05
N ALA A 198 16.70 -26.31 5.00
CA ALA A 198 16.87 -27.05 3.75
C ALA A 198 15.70 -26.88 2.75
N GLY A 199 14.55 -26.37 3.21
CA GLY A 199 13.38 -26.03 2.40
C GLY A 199 13.38 -24.58 1.90
N ASP A 200 14.47 -23.84 2.15
CA ASP A 200 14.60 -22.42 1.86
C ASP A 200 13.73 -21.49 2.75
N THR A 201 13.15 -22.02 3.83
CA THR A 201 12.36 -21.21 4.78
C THR A 201 13.28 -20.42 5.71
N PRO A 202 13.11 -19.11 5.87
CA PRO A 202 13.90 -18.33 6.82
C PRO A 202 13.85 -18.89 8.23
N ALA A 203 15.01 -19.12 8.86
CA ALA A 203 15.09 -19.60 10.24
C ALA A 203 14.50 -18.62 11.25
N THR A 204 14.51 -17.33 10.92
CA THR A 204 13.78 -16.27 11.63
C THR A 204 12.90 -15.58 10.60
N PRO A 205 11.58 -15.53 10.81
CA PRO A 205 10.67 -14.88 9.88
C PRO A 205 11.07 -13.44 9.59
N VAL A 206 10.97 -13.04 8.33
CA VAL A 206 11.08 -11.64 7.90
C VAL A 206 9.68 -11.16 7.52
N HIS A 207 9.14 -10.22 8.28
CA HIS A 207 7.76 -9.79 8.11
C HIS A 207 7.62 -8.67 7.09
N ILE A 208 6.51 -8.72 6.36
CA ILE A 208 5.91 -7.60 5.66
C ILE A 208 5.02 -6.89 6.68
N GLN A 209 5.53 -5.82 7.27
CA GLN A 209 4.79 -5.08 8.30
C GLN A 209 3.56 -4.41 7.70
N HIS A 210 3.76 -3.71 6.56
CA HIS A 210 2.70 -3.05 5.81
C HIS A 210 2.99 -3.06 4.31
N VAL A 211 1.89 -3.04 3.55
CA VAL A 211 1.93 -2.72 2.13
C VAL A 211 1.27 -1.36 1.90
N ILE A 212 1.99 -0.46 1.24
CA ILE A 212 1.52 0.88 0.88
C ILE A 212 1.34 0.96 -0.63
N ILE A 213 0.16 1.37 -1.08
CA ILE A 213 -0.16 1.59 -2.49
C ILE A 213 -0.28 3.09 -2.75
N GLU A 214 0.50 3.61 -3.68
CA GLU A 214 0.55 5.03 -4.00
C GLU A 214 0.48 5.26 -5.52
N ARG A 215 -0.34 6.24 -5.92
CA ARG A 215 -0.38 6.74 -7.31
C ARG A 215 0.45 8.02 -7.41
N VAL A 216 1.45 8.01 -8.29
CA VAL A 216 2.22 9.20 -8.66
C VAL A 216 1.73 9.69 -10.02
N GLY A 217 1.29 10.94 -10.09
CA GLY A 217 0.74 11.53 -11.32
C GLY A 217 -0.68 11.05 -11.65
N PRO A 218 -1.20 11.40 -12.84
CA PRO A 218 -2.53 10.98 -13.29
C PRO A 218 -2.57 9.47 -13.55
N ALA A 219 -3.76 8.87 -13.36
CA ALA A 219 -4.00 7.51 -13.80
C ALA A 219 -3.96 7.46 -15.34
N PRO A 220 -3.52 6.33 -15.96
CA PRO A 220 -3.69 6.11 -17.38
C PRO A 220 -5.17 6.23 -17.79
N ALA A 221 -5.44 6.72 -19.02
CA ALA A 221 -6.82 6.90 -19.47
C ALA A 221 -7.61 5.58 -19.58
N ASP A 222 -6.89 4.49 -19.74
CA ASP A 222 -7.36 3.11 -19.82
C ASP A 222 -7.11 2.29 -18.54
N ALA A 223 -6.71 2.97 -17.45
CA ALA A 223 -6.61 2.29 -16.16
C ALA A 223 -7.97 1.69 -15.79
N PRO A 224 -8.03 0.41 -15.40
CA PRO A 224 -9.27 -0.16 -14.92
C PRO A 224 -9.81 0.73 -13.79
N GLU A 225 -11.10 1.07 -13.91
CA GLU A 225 -11.78 1.92 -12.92
C GLU A 225 -11.47 1.38 -11.51
N ALA A 226 -11.18 2.31 -10.60
CA ALA A 226 -10.87 1.94 -9.22
C ALA A 226 -11.92 0.94 -8.74
N LEU A 227 -11.47 -0.28 -8.36
CA LEU A 227 -12.31 -1.42 -7.96
C LEU A 227 -13.65 -0.98 -7.37
N PRO A 228 -14.79 -1.30 -8.02
CA PRO A 228 -16.07 -1.09 -7.37
C PRO A 228 -16.07 -1.90 -6.07
N PRO A 229 -16.57 -1.34 -4.96
CA PRO A 229 -16.81 -2.14 -3.78
C PRO A 229 -17.78 -3.26 -4.16
N ASP A 230 -17.39 -4.52 -3.93
CA ASP A 230 -18.28 -5.68 -3.95
C ASP A 230 -18.79 -6.19 -5.32
N ALA A 231 -18.00 -6.22 -6.37
CA ALA A 231 -18.33 -7.10 -7.49
C ALA A 231 -17.94 -8.55 -7.11
N PRO A 232 -18.90 -9.49 -6.96
CA PRO A 232 -18.56 -10.90 -6.88
C PRO A 232 -17.86 -11.29 -8.16
N ALA A 233 -16.70 -11.93 -8.05
CA ALA A 233 -16.01 -12.50 -9.21
C ALA A 233 -17.00 -13.48 -9.89
N LYS A 234 -17.25 -13.27 -11.19
CA LYS A 234 -18.03 -14.17 -12.03
C LYS A 234 -17.17 -15.34 -12.48
#